data_80566c060f57dbee4ad53191f6d5fd0e
#
_entry.id   80566c060f57dbee4ad53191f6d5fd0e
#
_cell.length_a   1.000
_cell.length_b   1.000
_cell.length_c   1.000
_cell.angle_alpha   90.00
_cell.angle_beta   90.00
_cell.angle_gamma   90.00
#
_symmetry.space_group_name_H-M   'P 1'
#
loop_
_entity.id
_entity.type
_entity.pdbx_description
1 polymer ?
#
loop_
_entity_poly.entity_id
_entity_poly.type
_entity_poly.pdbx_seq_one_letter_code
_entity_poly.pdbx_strand_id
1 'polypeptide(L)'
;MGKPTAEQSQAKQRHPGRSKDGPQPQRRALSRIEAQSNQGVGEGWQLLTIRGIPLRIHPSWFVILALATLAFQQQYSEELTGHGSDPLLWGLGFLTAVLLFVSVLLHELGHSVAAISQGVKVRSITLFLLGGVASVERECETAMGSLLVAAAGPLVSLLLALLLLGGSHTAAHASPLLGAMCNELGVLNLMLALFNLLPGLPLDGGLILKALVWQITGSQQKGIRVATASGRFLSLLAIGLGAVLLLRGGSVGGLWLMLLGWFGLGAARNQTQLLALQAALRELTVKDAAQRRFRVLESSASL
;
A
#
# COMPACT_ATOMS: atom_id res chain seq x y z
N MET A 1 65.36 -33.51 -56.50
CA MET A 1 66.07 -34.51 -55.68
C MET A 1 65.93 -34.09 -54.20
N GLY A 2 65.38 -34.92 -53.39
CA GLY A 2 65.63 -35.04 -51.94
C GLY A 2 64.57 -34.38 -51.06
N LYS A 3 63.50 -35.10 -50.74
CA LYS A 3 62.78 -35.03 -49.40
C LYS A 3 63.76 -35.54 -48.33
N PRO A 4 63.59 -35.11 -47.04
CA PRO A 4 62.72 -35.81 -46.12
C PRO A 4 61.99 -34.90 -45.13
N THR A 5 60.82 -35.28 -44.83
CA THR A 5 60.18 -36.00 -43.69
C THR A 5 60.00 -35.21 -42.43
N ALA A 6 58.73 -35.15 -42.10
CA ALA A 6 58.09 -34.59 -40.95
C ALA A 6 58.48 -35.28 -39.63
N GLU A 7 58.48 -34.51 -38.55
CA GLU A 7 58.06 -35.06 -37.27
C GLU A 7 57.39 -33.99 -36.46
N GLN A 8 56.06 -34.22 -36.25
CA GLN A 8 55.15 -33.41 -35.52
C GLN A 8 55.33 -33.65 -34.01
N SER A 9 55.68 -32.60 -33.27
CA SER A 9 55.50 -32.63 -31.84
C SER A 9 54.23 -31.86 -31.47
N GLN A 10 53.16 -32.59 -31.15
CA GLN A 10 51.90 -32.10 -30.62
C GLN A 10 52.13 -31.58 -29.22
N ALA A 11 52.28 -30.28 -29.04
CA ALA A 11 52.18 -29.60 -27.77
C ALA A 11 50.69 -29.48 -27.37
N LYS A 12 50.26 -30.38 -26.51
CA LYS A 12 48.96 -30.47 -25.89
C LYS A 12 48.74 -29.21 -25.02
N GLN A 13 48.00 -28.22 -25.51
CA GLN A 13 47.53 -27.06 -24.74
C GLN A 13 46.59 -27.57 -23.66
N ARG A 14 47.07 -27.61 -22.43
CA ARG A 14 46.30 -27.80 -21.22
C ARG A 14 45.57 -26.46 -20.94
N HIS A 15 44.24 -26.43 -21.10
CA HIS A 15 43.41 -25.38 -20.55
C HIS A 15 43.55 -25.34 -19.04
N PRO A 16 43.89 -24.21 -18.40
CA PRO A 16 43.85 -24.08 -16.97
C PRO A 16 42.40 -24.21 -16.49
N GLY A 17 42.19 -25.06 -15.52
CA GLY A 17 40.91 -25.39 -14.91
C GLY A 17 40.18 -24.13 -14.44
N ARG A 18 38.92 -24.06 -14.84
CA ARG A 18 37.93 -23.09 -14.36
C ARG A 18 37.79 -23.24 -12.85
N SER A 19 38.41 -22.33 -12.09
CA SER A 19 38.23 -22.28 -10.64
C SER A 19 36.76 -22.13 -10.31
N LYS A 20 36.26 -22.99 -9.49
CA LYS A 20 34.91 -22.88 -8.92
C LYS A 20 34.93 -21.74 -7.90
N ASP A 21 34.87 -20.52 -8.37
CA ASP A 21 34.71 -19.36 -7.51
C ASP A 21 33.37 -19.49 -6.78
N GLY A 22 33.43 -19.71 -5.49
CA GLY A 22 32.27 -19.63 -4.62
C GLY A 22 31.65 -18.24 -4.68
N PRO A 23 30.40 -18.06 -4.30
CA PRO A 23 29.71 -16.80 -4.43
C PRO A 23 30.48 -15.68 -3.73
N GLN A 24 30.92 -14.69 -4.53
CA GLN A 24 31.72 -13.56 -4.03
C GLN A 24 31.02 -12.84 -2.86
N PRO A 25 31.77 -12.38 -1.85
CA PRO A 25 31.21 -11.70 -0.67
C PRO A 25 30.28 -10.54 -0.99
N GLN A 26 30.53 -9.86 -2.10
CA GLN A 26 29.66 -8.79 -2.60
C GLN A 26 28.27 -9.24 -3.05
N ARG A 27 28.14 -10.42 -3.68
CA ARG A 27 26.82 -10.99 -4.04
C ARG A 27 26.04 -11.39 -2.79
N ARG A 28 26.72 -11.87 -1.73
CA ARG A 28 26.09 -12.16 -0.44
C ARG A 28 25.67 -10.89 0.31
N ALA A 29 26.45 -9.80 0.20
CA ALA A 29 26.09 -8.51 0.78
C ALA A 29 24.91 -7.88 0.07
N LEU A 30 24.89 -7.87 -1.27
CA LEU A 30 23.77 -7.35 -2.08
C LEU A 30 22.49 -8.17 -1.84
N SER A 31 22.58 -9.50 -1.81
CA SER A 31 21.41 -10.34 -1.51
C SER A 31 20.91 -10.15 -0.07
N ARG A 32 21.77 -9.81 0.90
CA ARG A 32 21.33 -9.43 2.25
C ARG A 32 20.67 -8.06 2.28
N ILE A 33 21.20 -7.09 1.54
CA ILE A 33 20.58 -5.75 1.42
C ILE A 33 19.23 -5.85 0.69
N GLU A 34 19.14 -6.64 -0.37
CA GLU A 34 17.88 -6.93 -1.05
C GLU A 34 16.88 -7.70 -0.17
N ALA A 35 17.36 -8.65 0.63
CA ALA A 35 16.52 -9.35 1.60
C ALA A 35 16.07 -8.44 2.75
N GLN A 36 16.90 -7.50 3.21
CA GLN A 36 16.53 -6.52 4.23
C GLN A 36 15.62 -5.40 3.70
N SER A 37 15.78 -4.98 2.44
CA SER A 37 14.87 -4.02 1.81
C SER A 37 13.48 -4.59 1.54
N ASN A 38 13.35 -5.92 1.45
CA ASN A 38 12.08 -6.63 1.34
C ASN A 38 11.35 -6.85 2.69
N GLN A 39 11.99 -6.55 3.83
CA GLN A 39 11.40 -6.74 5.17
C GLN A 39 10.54 -5.57 5.66
N GLY A 40 10.26 -4.57 4.82
CA GLY A 40 9.33 -3.48 5.14
C GLY A 40 7.95 -3.72 4.53
N VAL A 41 6.93 -3.90 5.34
CA VAL A 41 5.48 -3.98 4.98
C VAL A 41 5.03 -5.25 4.23
N GLY A 42 5.92 -6.23 3.92
CA GLY A 42 5.59 -7.42 3.13
C GLY A 42 5.46 -8.75 3.88
N GLU A 43 5.60 -8.78 5.20
CA GLU A 43 5.51 -10.00 6.01
C GLU A 43 4.05 -10.33 6.36
N GLY A 44 3.28 -10.77 5.36
CA GLY A 44 1.96 -11.34 5.56
C GLY A 44 1.89 -12.73 4.94
N TRP A 45 0.97 -13.56 5.44
CA TRP A 45 0.68 -14.85 4.83
C TRP A 45 0.03 -14.65 3.47
N GLN A 46 0.57 -15.27 2.44
CA GLN A 46 -0.06 -15.26 1.13
C GLN A 46 -1.31 -16.15 1.16
N LEU A 47 -2.48 -15.52 0.95
CA LEU A 47 -3.75 -16.23 0.96
C LEU A 47 -4.07 -16.81 -0.43
N LEU A 48 -3.98 -15.99 -1.45
CA LEU A 48 -4.30 -16.37 -2.84
C LEU A 48 -3.62 -15.40 -3.82
N THR A 49 -3.70 -15.73 -5.11
CA THR A 49 -3.18 -14.89 -6.19
C THR A 49 -4.32 -14.52 -7.13
N ILE A 50 -4.60 -13.24 -7.32
CA ILE A 50 -5.64 -12.72 -8.20
C ILE A 50 -4.96 -12.12 -9.43
N ARG A 51 -5.17 -12.71 -10.62
CA ARG A 51 -4.56 -12.27 -11.89
C ARG A 51 -3.03 -12.06 -11.81
N GLY A 52 -2.34 -12.93 -11.06
CA GLY A 52 -0.88 -12.84 -10.88
C GLY A 52 -0.43 -11.92 -9.73
N ILE A 53 -1.35 -11.22 -9.06
CA ILE A 53 -1.06 -10.36 -7.91
C ILE A 53 -1.25 -11.18 -6.63
N PRO A 54 -0.20 -11.41 -5.81
CA PRO A 54 -0.33 -12.11 -4.55
C PRO A 54 -1.08 -11.23 -3.52
N LEU A 55 -2.15 -11.76 -2.99
CA LEU A 55 -2.88 -11.20 -1.84
C LEU A 55 -2.29 -11.74 -0.56
N ARG A 56 -1.88 -10.84 0.33
CA ARG A 56 -1.27 -11.15 1.62
C ARG A 56 -2.13 -10.61 2.77
N ILE A 57 -2.13 -11.33 3.87
CA ILE A 57 -2.82 -10.92 5.11
C ILE A 57 -1.79 -10.83 6.22
N HIS A 58 -1.69 -9.66 6.84
CA HIS A 58 -0.86 -9.46 8.02
C HIS A 58 -1.59 -9.99 9.27
N PRO A 59 -0.91 -10.58 10.28
CA PRO A 59 -1.56 -11.10 11.50
C PRO A 59 -2.46 -10.08 12.22
N SER A 60 -2.15 -8.79 12.17
CA SER A 60 -2.97 -7.71 12.73
C SER A 60 -4.39 -7.62 12.13
N TRP A 61 -4.59 -8.18 10.94
CA TRP A 61 -5.92 -8.23 10.30
C TRP A 61 -6.92 -9.05 11.11
N PHE A 62 -6.50 -10.14 11.77
CA PHE A 62 -7.39 -10.94 12.60
C PHE A 62 -7.90 -10.18 13.84
N VAL A 63 -7.09 -9.27 14.36
CA VAL A 63 -7.47 -8.42 15.49
C VAL A 63 -8.62 -7.50 15.09
N ILE A 64 -8.48 -6.80 13.94
CA ILE A 64 -9.54 -5.89 13.48
C ILE A 64 -10.78 -6.66 13.02
N LEU A 65 -10.62 -7.86 12.43
CA LEU A 65 -11.76 -8.72 12.09
C LEU A 65 -12.56 -9.09 13.34
N ALA A 66 -11.89 -9.49 14.44
CA ALA A 66 -12.55 -9.79 15.69
C ALA A 66 -13.25 -8.56 16.27
N LEU A 67 -12.57 -7.40 16.30
CA LEU A 67 -13.16 -6.15 16.80
C LEU A 67 -14.36 -5.70 15.96
N ALA A 68 -14.27 -5.78 14.63
CA ALA A 68 -15.37 -5.45 13.73
C ALA A 68 -16.56 -6.41 13.93
N THR A 69 -16.29 -7.71 14.09
CA THR A 69 -17.33 -8.71 14.39
C THR A 69 -18.08 -8.37 15.68
N LEU A 70 -17.34 -8.01 16.73
CA LEU A 70 -17.95 -7.58 18.01
C LEU A 70 -18.79 -6.31 17.85
N ALA A 71 -18.28 -5.31 17.15
CA ALA A 71 -18.98 -4.04 16.91
C ALA A 71 -20.29 -4.26 16.13
N PHE A 72 -20.25 -5.02 15.02
CA PHE A 72 -21.45 -5.32 14.23
C PHE A 72 -22.44 -6.20 14.99
N GLN A 73 -21.98 -7.20 15.76
CA GLN A 73 -22.84 -8.00 16.59
C GLN A 73 -23.59 -7.14 17.61
N GLN A 74 -22.90 -6.22 18.29
CA GLN A 74 -23.52 -5.31 19.24
C GLN A 74 -24.54 -4.39 18.55
N GLN A 75 -24.19 -3.79 17.41
CA GLN A 75 -25.09 -2.92 16.64
C GLN A 75 -26.35 -3.67 16.20
N TYR A 76 -26.24 -4.87 15.64
CA TYR A 76 -27.40 -5.66 15.24
C TYR A 76 -28.24 -6.13 16.44
N SER A 77 -27.62 -6.37 17.58
CA SER A 77 -28.34 -6.69 18.80
C SER A 77 -29.23 -5.53 19.28
N GLU A 78 -28.73 -4.31 19.19
CA GLU A 78 -29.48 -3.10 19.56
C GLU A 78 -30.61 -2.80 18.56
N GLU A 79 -30.35 -2.94 17.26
CA GLU A 79 -31.30 -2.60 16.20
C GLU A 79 -32.41 -3.63 16.00
N LEU A 80 -32.09 -4.94 16.10
CA LEU A 80 -32.99 -6.00 15.64
C LEU A 80 -33.68 -6.77 16.75
N THR A 81 -33.07 -6.97 17.91
CA THR A 81 -33.62 -7.87 18.94
C THR A 81 -33.61 -7.30 20.34
N GLY A 82 -32.85 -6.27 20.64
CA GLY A 82 -32.72 -5.73 22.01
C GLY A 82 -32.12 -6.71 23.06
N HIS A 83 -31.67 -7.90 22.66
CA HIS A 83 -31.12 -8.93 23.55
C HIS A 83 -29.82 -9.54 22.95
N GLY A 84 -28.73 -9.40 23.64
CA GLY A 84 -27.36 -9.45 23.15
C GLY A 84 -26.67 -10.80 22.94
N SER A 85 -27.33 -11.96 22.84
CA SER A 85 -26.62 -13.25 22.79
C SER A 85 -27.12 -14.29 21.75
N ASP A 86 -27.80 -13.84 20.70
CA ASP A 86 -28.22 -14.75 19.66
C ASP A 86 -27.04 -15.18 18.78
N PRO A 87 -26.73 -16.50 18.64
CA PRO A 87 -25.71 -17.00 17.73
C PRO A 87 -25.85 -16.51 16.27
N LEU A 88 -27.08 -16.23 15.83
CA LEU A 88 -27.36 -15.69 14.50
C LEU A 88 -26.75 -14.30 14.33
N LEU A 89 -26.83 -13.43 15.37
CA LEU A 89 -26.26 -12.08 15.33
C LEU A 89 -24.73 -12.10 15.29
N TRP A 90 -24.10 -13.07 15.95
CA TRP A 90 -22.66 -13.29 15.85
C TRP A 90 -22.25 -13.70 14.43
N GLY A 91 -23.02 -14.62 13.83
CA GLY A 91 -22.80 -15.02 12.43
C GLY A 91 -22.98 -13.86 11.46
N LEU A 92 -24.00 -13.03 11.67
CA LEU A 92 -24.26 -11.83 10.87
C LEU A 92 -23.14 -10.79 11.03
N GLY A 93 -22.72 -10.51 12.26
CA GLY A 93 -21.63 -9.59 12.55
C GLY A 93 -20.30 -10.04 11.91
N PHE A 94 -19.98 -11.33 12.01
CA PHE A 94 -18.79 -11.90 11.36
C PHE A 94 -18.87 -11.80 9.83
N LEU A 95 -20.01 -12.16 9.25
CA LEU A 95 -20.20 -12.07 7.79
C LEU A 95 -20.07 -10.63 7.31
N THR A 96 -20.68 -9.67 8.00
CA THR A 96 -20.58 -8.24 7.69
C THR A 96 -19.14 -7.76 7.77
N ALA A 97 -18.38 -8.16 8.81
CA ALA A 97 -16.99 -7.83 8.95
C ALA A 97 -16.14 -8.40 7.78
N VAL A 98 -16.35 -9.66 7.42
CA VAL A 98 -15.65 -10.27 6.26
C VAL A 98 -16.01 -9.54 4.95
N LEU A 99 -17.30 -9.24 4.72
CA LEU A 99 -17.72 -8.52 3.52
C LEU A 99 -17.20 -7.08 3.48
N LEU A 100 -17.03 -6.41 4.62
CA LEU A 100 -16.36 -5.12 4.68
C LEU A 100 -14.90 -5.24 4.22
N PHE A 101 -14.17 -6.27 4.64
CA PHE A 101 -12.81 -6.50 4.15
C PHE A 101 -12.76 -6.86 2.67
N VAL A 102 -13.76 -7.59 2.16
CA VAL A 102 -13.91 -7.81 0.72
C VAL A 102 -14.12 -6.47 -0.01
N SER A 103 -14.91 -5.55 0.55
CA SER A 103 -15.09 -4.20 0.00
C SER A 103 -13.78 -3.41 -0.05
N VAL A 104 -13.00 -3.44 1.04
CA VAL A 104 -11.66 -2.82 1.08
C VAL A 104 -10.73 -3.45 0.04
N LEU A 105 -10.75 -4.78 -0.10
CA LEU A 105 -9.97 -5.47 -1.14
C LEU A 105 -10.40 -5.05 -2.54
N LEU A 106 -11.70 -4.90 -2.80
CA LEU A 106 -12.21 -4.44 -4.10
C LEU A 106 -11.78 -3.00 -4.39
N HIS A 107 -11.74 -2.13 -3.37
CA HIS A 107 -11.19 -0.79 -3.47
C HIS A 107 -9.71 -0.83 -3.91
N GLU A 108 -8.85 -1.62 -3.24
CA GLU A 108 -7.43 -1.78 -3.61
C GLU A 108 -7.23 -2.43 -4.99
N LEU A 109 -8.13 -3.36 -5.35
CA LEU A 109 -8.15 -3.95 -6.69
C LEU A 109 -8.51 -2.90 -7.74
N GLY A 110 -9.38 -1.94 -7.43
CA GLY A 110 -9.68 -0.80 -8.30
C GLY A 110 -8.41 -0.04 -8.68
N HIS A 111 -7.61 0.37 -7.68
CA HIS A 111 -6.31 1.01 -7.91
C HIS A 111 -5.36 0.12 -8.72
N SER A 112 -5.30 -1.16 -8.37
CA SER A 112 -4.38 -2.13 -9.00
C SER A 112 -4.72 -2.35 -10.47
N VAL A 113 -6.00 -2.50 -10.82
CA VAL A 113 -6.46 -2.67 -12.21
C VAL A 113 -6.17 -1.40 -13.02
N ALA A 114 -6.45 -0.23 -12.45
CA ALA A 114 -6.11 1.04 -13.08
C ALA A 114 -4.60 1.20 -13.28
N ALA A 115 -3.76 0.83 -12.30
CA ALA A 115 -2.30 0.87 -12.41
C ALA A 115 -1.79 -0.04 -13.53
N ILE A 116 -2.31 -1.27 -13.63
CA ILE A 116 -1.95 -2.22 -14.70
C ILE A 116 -2.33 -1.66 -16.07
N SER A 117 -3.49 -1.01 -16.20
CA SER A 117 -3.92 -0.37 -17.46
C SER A 117 -2.98 0.77 -17.89
N GLN A 118 -2.27 1.38 -16.95
CA GLN A 118 -1.24 2.39 -17.20
C GLN A 118 0.18 1.79 -17.36
N GLY A 119 0.30 0.46 -17.49
CA GLY A 119 1.59 -0.22 -17.65
C GLY A 119 2.43 -0.30 -16.37
N VAL A 120 1.83 -0.07 -15.20
CA VAL A 120 2.49 -0.19 -13.90
C VAL A 120 2.26 -1.58 -13.33
N LYS A 121 3.33 -2.28 -12.96
CA LYS A 121 3.21 -3.61 -12.34
C LYS A 121 2.89 -3.49 -10.86
N VAL A 122 1.90 -4.26 -10.43
CA VAL A 122 1.51 -4.41 -9.02
C VAL A 122 2.21 -5.66 -8.46
N ARG A 123 3.00 -5.49 -7.40
CA ARG A 123 3.77 -6.58 -6.78
C ARG A 123 2.95 -7.42 -5.82
N SER A 124 2.15 -6.77 -4.99
CA SER A 124 1.29 -7.45 -4.00
C SER A 124 0.24 -6.50 -3.46
N ILE A 125 -0.85 -7.05 -2.94
CA ILE A 125 -1.82 -6.36 -2.10
C ILE A 125 -1.73 -6.98 -0.72
N THR A 126 -1.51 -6.17 0.32
CA THR A 126 -1.42 -6.63 1.71
C THR A 126 -2.53 -6.00 2.53
N LEU A 127 -3.36 -6.84 3.18
CA LEU A 127 -4.36 -6.40 4.16
C LEU A 127 -3.76 -6.40 5.56
N PHE A 128 -3.95 -5.33 6.30
CA PHE A 128 -3.47 -5.14 7.66
C PHE A 128 -4.50 -4.39 8.52
N LEU A 129 -4.14 -4.04 9.77
CA LEU A 129 -5.04 -3.42 10.75
C LEU A 129 -5.79 -2.17 10.22
N LEU A 130 -5.11 -1.32 9.47
CA LEU A 130 -5.64 -0.01 9.03
C LEU A 130 -6.21 -0.02 7.59
N GLY A 131 -6.34 -1.20 6.97
CA GLY A 131 -6.87 -1.32 5.60
C GLY A 131 -6.02 -2.18 4.68
N GLY A 132 -5.98 -1.84 3.39
CA GLY A 132 -5.17 -2.47 2.37
C GLY A 132 -4.03 -1.56 1.87
N VAL A 133 -2.97 -2.16 1.37
CA VAL A 133 -1.90 -1.45 0.66
C VAL A 133 -1.51 -2.25 -0.56
N ALA A 134 -1.65 -1.63 -1.74
CA ALA A 134 -1.11 -2.15 -2.98
C ALA A 134 0.34 -1.69 -3.16
N SER A 135 1.27 -2.64 -3.25
CA SER A 135 2.67 -2.36 -3.55
C SER A 135 2.88 -2.33 -5.06
N VAL A 136 3.26 -1.18 -5.60
CA VAL A 136 3.55 -0.98 -7.03
C VAL A 136 5.04 -0.85 -7.28
N GLU A 137 5.52 -1.23 -8.48
CA GLU A 137 6.95 -1.13 -8.81
C GLU A 137 7.43 0.31 -9.00
N ARG A 138 6.57 1.15 -9.58
CA ARG A 138 6.86 2.56 -9.89
C ARG A 138 5.59 3.39 -9.88
N GLU A 139 5.74 4.70 -9.76
CA GLU A 139 4.62 5.62 -9.98
C GLU A 139 4.29 5.73 -11.47
N CYS A 140 3.05 6.18 -11.79
CA CYS A 140 2.64 6.46 -13.16
C CYS A 140 3.51 7.57 -13.77
N GLU A 141 3.84 7.42 -15.06
CA GLU A 141 4.68 8.38 -15.78
C GLU A 141 3.92 9.66 -16.17
N THR A 142 2.58 9.60 -16.18
CA THR A 142 1.72 10.72 -16.58
C THR A 142 0.83 11.16 -15.43
N ALA A 143 0.51 12.45 -15.39
CA ALA A 143 -0.42 13.01 -14.41
C ALA A 143 -1.82 12.42 -14.56
N MET A 144 -2.30 12.21 -15.80
CA MET A 144 -3.59 11.59 -16.07
C MET A 144 -3.63 10.13 -15.62
N GLY A 145 -2.57 9.34 -15.87
CA GLY A 145 -2.46 7.98 -15.36
C GLY A 145 -2.50 7.93 -13.83
N SER A 146 -1.78 8.84 -13.15
CA SER A 146 -1.81 8.98 -11.70
C SER A 146 -3.20 9.34 -11.18
N LEU A 147 -3.93 10.23 -11.88
CA LEU A 147 -5.30 10.60 -11.56
C LEU A 147 -6.26 9.41 -11.66
N LEU A 148 -6.20 8.67 -12.76
CA LEU A 148 -7.05 7.49 -12.99
C LEU A 148 -6.81 6.41 -11.92
N VAL A 149 -5.56 6.15 -11.60
CA VAL A 149 -5.21 5.19 -10.54
C VAL A 149 -5.77 5.65 -9.20
N ALA A 150 -5.54 6.91 -8.82
CA ALA A 150 -5.98 7.44 -7.54
C ALA A 150 -7.52 7.49 -7.40
N ALA A 151 -8.25 7.76 -8.48
CA ALA A 151 -9.71 7.82 -8.46
C ALA A 151 -10.39 6.43 -8.48
N ALA A 152 -9.69 5.39 -8.96
CA ALA A 152 -10.28 4.07 -9.20
C ALA A 152 -10.78 3.38 -7.93
N GLY A 153 -10.03 3.45 -6.81
CA GLY A 153 -10.46 2.89 -5.53
C GLY A 153 -11.73 3.53 -4.99
N PRO A 154 -11.74 4.85 -4.77
CA PRO A 154 -12.94 5.58 -4.33
C PRO A 154 -14.16 5.35 -5.24
N LEU A 155 -13.95 5.25 -6.56
CA LEU A 155 -15.02 4.96 -7.51
C LEU A 155 -15.63 3.57 -7.27
N VAL A 156 -14.80 2.54 -7.04
CA VAL A 156 -15.28 1.18 -6.70
C VAL A 156 -16.10 1.21 -5.42
N SER A 157 -15.60 1.87 -4.36
CA SER A 157 -16.33 1.98 -3.09
C SER A 157 -17.65 2.76 -3.26
N LEU A 158 -17.68 3.81 -4.07
CA LEU A 158 -18.89 4.55 -4.34
C LEU A 158 -19.92 3.70 -5.12
N LEU A 159 -19.48 2.92 -6.10
CA LEU A 159 -20.35 1.99 -6.83
C LEU A 159 -20.92 0.91 -5.90
N LEU A 160 -20.09 0.33 -5.02
CA LEU A 160 -20.55 -0.62 -4.01
C LEU A 160 -21.57 0.02 -3.06
N ALA A 161 -21.30 1.23 -2.60
CA ALA A 161 -22.24 1.97 -1.75
C ALA A 161 -23.59 2.17 -2.43
N LEU A 162 -23.60 2.63 -3.69
CA LEU A 162 -24.83 2.85 -4.46
C LEU A 162 -25.61 1.55 -4.67
N LEU A 163 -24.93 0.45 -5.00
CA LEU A 163 -25.57 -0.86 -5.20
C LEU A 163 -26.14 -1.40 -3.90
N LEU A 164 -25.41 -1.33 -2.79
CA LEU A 164 -25.83 -1.87 -1.50
C LEU A 164 -26.93 -1.02 -0.87
N LEU A 165 -26.83 0.31 -0.88
CA LEU A 165 -27.87 1.20 -0.37
C LEU A 165 -29.12 1.15 -1.24
N GLY A 166 -28.98 1.16 -2.56
CA GLY A 166 -30.11 1.05 -3.49
C GLY A 166 -30.82 -0.31 -3.39
N GLY A 167 -30.09 -1.39 -3.11
CA GLY A 167 -30.63 -2.73 -2.95
C GLY A 167 -31.13 -3.05 -1.53
N SER A 168 -30.77 -2.27 -0.51
CA SER A 168 -31.07 -2.57 0.89
C SER A 168 -32.56 -2.71 1.19
N HIS A 169 -33.38 -1.85 0.60
CA HIS A 169 -34.84 -1.90 0.76
C HIS A 169 -35.43 -3.18 0.16
N THR A 170 -35.01 -3.57 -1.02
CA THR A 170 -35.43 -4.84 -1.66
C THR A 170 -34.95 -6.04 -0.86
N ALA A 171 -33.73 -6.02 -0.35
CA ALA A 171 -33.16 -7.05 0.52
C ALA A 171 -33.97 -7.17 1.84
N ALA A 172 -34.44 -6.06 2.40
CA ALA A 172 -35.25 -6.04 3.62
C ALA A 172 -36.62 -6.72 3.44
N HIS A 173 -37.20 -6.67 2.22
CA HIS A 173 -38.43 -7.43 1.93
C HIS A 173 -38.20 -8.94 1.96
N ALA A 174 -37.02 -9.42 1.60
CA ALA A 174 -36.64 -10.84 1.66
C ALA A 174 -36.27 -11.26 3.10
N SER A 175 -35.49 -10.41 3.77
CA SER A 175 -35.07 -10.61 5.17
C SER A 175 -34.64 -9.28 5.80
N PRO A 176 -35.20 -8.88 6.96
CA PRO A 176 -34.73 -7.70 7.68
C PRO A 176 -33.23 -7.70 7.97
N LEU A 177 -32.65 -8.89 8.27
CA LEU A 177 -31.21 -9.07 8.51
C LEU A 177 -30.39 -8.74 7.27
N LEU A 178 -30.81 -9.20 6.09
CA LEU A 178 -30.13 -8.86 4.83
C LEU A 178 -30.24 -7.38 4.49
N GLY A 179 -31.41 -6.78 4.75
CA GLY A 179 -31.60 -5.34 4.58
C GLY A 179 -30.66 -4.53 5.46
N ALA A 180 -30.57 -4.86 6.76
CA ALA A 180 -29.67 -4.20 7.70
C ALA A 180 -28.19 -4.36 7.27
N MET A 181 -27.76 -5.58 6.89
CA MET A 181 -26.40 -5.83 6.42
C MET A 181 -26.06 -5.05 5.15
N CYS A 182 -26.96 -5.01 4.17
CA CYS A 182 -26.75 -4.24 2.93
C CYS A 182 -26.68 -2.74 3.22
N ASN A 183 -27.51 -2.22 4.10
CA ASN A 183 -27.50 -0.83 4.51
C ASN A 183 -26.18 -0.48 5.20
N GLU A 184 -25.76 -1.27 6.19
CA GLU A 184 -24.52 -1.04 6.92
C GLU A 184 -23.29 -1.07 6.02
N LEU A 185 -23.14 -2.11 5.21
CA LEU A 185 -22.05 -2.21 4.23
C LEU A 185 -22.09 -1.07 3.21
N GLY A 186 -23.27 -0.65 2.80
CA GLY A 186 -23.45 0.47 1.88
C GLY A 186 -23.00 1.79 2.49
N VAL A 187 -23.38 2.08 3.74
CA VAL A 187 -22.92 3.28 4.48
C VAL A 187 -21.41 3.25 4.68
N LEU A 188 -20.84 2.11 5.07
CA LEU A 188 -19.39 1.98 5.29
C LEU A 188 -18.60 2.15 3.99
N ASN A 189 -19.08 1.63 2.86
CA ASN A 189 -18.46 1.86 1.56
C ASN A 189 -18.57 3.33 1.11
N LEU A 190 -19.70 4.01 1.40
CA LEU A 190 -19.84 5.43 1.16
C LEU A 190 -18.84 6.23 2.01
N MET A 191 -18.72 5.92 3.29
CA MET A 191 -17.73 6.54 4.17
C MET A 191 -16.31 6.29 3.68
N LEU A 192 -15.98 5.06 3.29
CA LEU A 192 -14.67 4.72 2.72
C LEU A 192 -14.34 5.56 1.48
N ALA A 193 -15.32 5.74 0.57
CA ALA A 193 -15.15 6.59 -0.60
C ALA A 193 -14.96 8.06 -0.22
N LEU A 194 -15.83 8.61 0.63
CA LEU A 194 -15.80 10.02 1.01
C LEU A 194 -14.51 10.37 1.78
N PHE A 195 -14.11 9.55 2.75
CA PHE A 195 -12.88 9.79 3.50
C PHE A 195 -11.64 9.70 2.59
N ASN A 196 -11.60 8.71 1.69
CA ASN A 196 -10.50 8.61 0.74
C ASN A 196 -10.48 9.74 -0.30
N LEU A 197 -11.59 10.42 -0.58
CA LEU A 197 -11.64 11.59 -1.46
C LEU A 197 -11.22 12.90 -0.77
N LEU A 198 -10.96 12.91 0.54
CA LEU A 198 -10.44 14.11 1.21
C LEU A 198 -9.09 14.54 0.57
N PRO A 199 -8.96 15.83 0.21
CA PRO A 199 -7.83 16.31 -0.60
C PRO A 199 -6.56 16.47 0.23
N GLY A 200 -5.96 15.38 0.69
CA GLY A 200 -4.73 15.41 1.48
C GLY A 200 -4.01 14.06 1.56
N LEU A 201 -2.70 14.04 1.35
CA LEU A 201 -1.90 12.84 1.57
C LEU A 201 -1.93 12.44 3.06
N PRO A 202 -2.05 11.14 3.37
CA PRO A 202 -1.83 9.97 2.49
C PRO A 202 -3.07 9.42 1.79
N LEU A 203 -4.21 10.08 1.80
CA LEU A 203 -5.47 9.62 1.22
C LEU A 203 -5.46 9.70 -0.32
N ASP A 204 -6.36 8.97 -0.99
CA ASP A 204 -6.48 8.96 -2.45
C ASP A 204 -6.82 10.33 -3.02
N GLY A 205 -7.67 11.11 -2.34
CA GLY A 205 -7.95 12.49 -2.68
C GLY A 205 -6.71 13.39 -2.67
N GLY A 206 -5.73 13.07 -1.83
CA GLY A 206 -4.42 13.70 -1.87
C GLY A 206 -3.62 13.31 -3.13
N LEU A 207 -3.70 12.06 -3.56
CA LEU A 207 -3.10 11.60 -4.83
C LEU A 207 -3.82 12.22 -6.04
N ILE A 208 -5.14 12.35 -5.99
CA ILE A 208 -5.95 13.07 -6.98
C ILE A 208 -5.49 14.53 -7.06
N LEU A 209 -5.38 15.21 -5.92
CA LEU A 209 -4.91 16.60 -5.84
C LEU A 209 -3.47 16.75 -6.38
N LYS A 210 -2.58 15.82 -6.01
CA LYS A 210 -1.21 15.74 -6.58
C LYS A 210 -1.25 15.68 -8.10
N ALA A 211 -2.06 14.77 -8.66
CA ALA A 211 -2.17 14.56 -10.09
C ALA A 211 -2.76 15.78 -10.83
N LEU A 212 -3.79 16.41 -10.29
CA LEU A 212 -4.41 17.62 -10.85
C LEU A 212 -3.42 18.80 -10.88
N VAL A 213 -2.72 19.04 -9.76
CA VAL A 213 -1.70 20.11 -9.70
C VAL A 213 -0.55 19.81 -10.65
N TRP A 214 -0.13 18.56 -10.75
CA TRP A 214 0.88 18.13 -11.72
C TRP A 214 0.43 18.37 -13.16
N GLN A 215 -0.82 18.01 -13.51
CA GLN A 215 -1.39 18.23 -14.84
C GLN A 215 -1.39 19.72 -15.22
N ILE A 216 -1.73 20.60 -14.28
CA ILE A 216 -1.84 22.06 -14.53
C ILE A 216 -0.44 22.71 -14.57
N THR A 217 0.47 22.31 -13.69
CA THR A 217 1.77 22.99 -13.51
C THR A 217 2.92 22.35 -14.26
N GLY A 218 2.72 21.16 -14.86
CA GLY A 218 3.77 20.33 -15.46
C GLY A 218 4.78 19.78 -14.44
N SER A 219 4.59 19.98 -13.12
CA SER A 219 5.56 19.60 -12.09
C SER A 219 4.94 18.67 -11.03
N GLN A 220 5.36 17.41 -11.05
CA GLN A 220 4.99 16.42 -10.04
C GLN A 220 5.37 16.88 -8.61
N GLN A 221 6.53 17.52 -8.46
CA GLN A 221 7.00 18.01 -7.16
C GLN A 221 6.08 19.08 -6.58
N LYS A 222 5.54 19.99 -7.41
CA LYS A 222 4.53 20.98 -6.97
C LYS A 222 3.26 20.26 -6.50
N GLY A 223 2.81 19.26 -7.26
CA GLY A 223 1.66 18.43 -6.89
C GLY A 223 1.83 17.79 -5.52
N ILE A 224 2.98 17.15 -5.27
CA ILE A 224 3.25 16.51 -3.97
C ILE A 224 3.29 17.55 -2.84
N ARG A 225 3.92 18.71 -3.04
CA ARG A 225 3.97 19.78 -2.01
C ARG A 225 2.57 20.26 -1.63
N VAL A 226 1.71 20.53 -2.61
CA VAL A 226 0.33 20.98 -2.37
C VAL A 226 -0.49 19.92 -1.66
N ALA A 227 -0.45 18.68 -2.13
CA ALA A 227 -1.18 17.56 -1.52
C ALA A 227 -0.71 17.26 -0.09
N THR A 228 0.61 17.38 0.19
CA THR A 228 1.16 17.22 1.54
C THR A 228 0.75 18.38 2.46
N ALA A 229 0.77 19.62 1.95
CA ALA A 229 0.32 20.78 2.71
C ALA A 229 -1.16 20.69 3.08
N SER A 230 -2.00 20.28 2.12
CA SER A 230 -3.43 20.01 2.33
C SER A 230 -3.65 18.92 3.39
N GLY A 231 -2.93 17.80 3.31
CA GLY A 231 -3.00 16.72 4.30
C GLY A 231 -2.63 17.17 5.71
N ARG A 232 -1.58 18.03 5.84
CA ARG A 232 -1.20 18.64 7.13
C ARG A 232 -2.30 19.55 7.66
N PHE A 233 -2.89 20.37 6.80
CA PHE A 233 -3.98 21.27 7.18
C PHE A 233 -5.20 20.46 7.69
N LEU A 234 -5.62 19.43 6.96
CA LEU A 234 -6.72 18.55 7.37
C LEU A 234 -6.42 17.84 8.69
N SER A 235 -5.18 17.38 8.87
CA SER A 235 -4.75 16.70 10.11
C SER A 235 -4.80 17.67 11.32
N LEU A 236 -4.32 18.91 11.15
CA LEU A 236 -4.39 19.93 12.21
C LEU A 236 -5.84 20.32 12.51
N LEU A 237 -6.68 20.44 11.47
CA LEU A 237 -8.12 20.69 11.63
C LEU A 237 -8.79 19.57 12.42
N ALA A 238 -8.49 18.30 12.11
CA ALA A 238 -9.02 17.15 12.83
C ALA A 238 -8.58 17.15 14.29
N ILE A 239 -7.31 17.46 14.59
CA ILE A 239 -6.81 17.58 15.97
C ILE A 239 -7.54 18.71 16.71
N GLY A 240 -7.66 19.90 16.09
CA GLY A 240 -8.33 21.05 16.70
C GLY A 240 -9.80 20.80 16.98
N LEU A 241 -10.53 20.22 15.99
CA LEU A 241 -11.93 19.87 16.16
C LEU A 241 -12.12 18.78 17.22
N GLY A 242 -11.26 17.74 17.21
CA GLY A 242 -11.26 16.69 18.23
C GLY A 242 -11.04 17.25 19.63
N ALA A 243 -10.11 18.19 19.79
CA ALA A 243 -9.87 18.87 21.06
C ALA A 243 -11.10 19.67 21.53
N VAL A 244 -11.76 20.39 20.64
CA VAL A 244 -12.99 21.14 20.96
C VAL A 244 -14.11 20.18 21.40
N LEU A 245 -14.30 19.06 20.69
CA LEU A 245 -15.31 18.03 21.04
C LEU A 245 -15.02 17.41 22.40
N LEU A 246 -13.75 17.14 22.70
CA LEU A 246 -13.31 16.59 23.99
C LEU A 246 -13.57 17.57 25.14
N LEU A 247 -13.26 18.85 24.95
CA LEU A 247 -13.45 19.90 25.97
C LEU A 247 -14.92 20.22 26.22
N ARG A 248 -15.80 20.11 25.20
CA ARG A 248 -17.22 20.43 25.33
C ARG A 248 -18.08 19.32 25.94
N GLY A 249 -17.66 18.06 25.80
CA GLY A 249 -18.52 16.96 26.25
C GLY A 249 -17.82 15.67 26.62
N GLY A 250 -16.46 15.65 26.73
CA GLY A 250 -15.71 14.42 27.08
C GLY A 250 -15.89 13.27 26.08
N SER A 251 -16.26 13.57 24.83
CA SER A 251 -16.65 12.60 23.82
C SER A 251 -15.46 11.73 23.38
N VAL A 252 -15.61 10.41 23.43
CA VAL A 252 -14.64 9.44 22.89
C VAL A 252 -14.38 9.70 21.41
N GLY A 253 -15.37 10.18 20.65
CA GLY A 253 -15.21 10.59 19.24
C GLY A 253 -14.21 11.74 19.06
N GLY A 254 -14.14 12.68 20.01
CA GLY A 254 -13.12 13.74 19.99
C GLY A 254 -11.71 13.19 20.11
N LEU A 255 -11.50 12.20 21.00
CA LEU A 255 -10.20 11.53 21.15
C LEU A 255 -9.80 10.77 19.86
N TRP A 256 -10.75 10.04 19.26
CA TRP A 256 -10.53 9.35 17.98
C TRP A 256 -10.15 10.32 16.86
N LEU A 257 -10.83 11.45 16.77
CA LEU A 257 -10.55 12.45 15.73
C LEU A 257 -9.16 13.07 15.91
N MET A 258 -8.74 13.34 17.18
CA MET A 258 -7.37 13.80 17.48
C MET A 258 -6.33 12.74 17.09
N LEU A 259 -6.59 11.46 17.40
CA LEU A 259 -5.68 10.37 17.08
C LEU A 259 -5.50 10.21 15.56
N LEU A 260 -6.61 10.25 14.80
CA LEU A 260 -6.59 10.22 13.34
C LEU A 260 -5.81 11.42 12.75
N GLY A 261 -6.03 12.61 13.29
CA GLY A 261 -5.29 13.79 12.88
C GLY A 261 -3.80 13.69 13.18
N TRP A 262 -3.42 13.16 14.34
CA TRP A 262 -2.02 12.95 14.69
C TRP A 262 -1.35 11.92 13.78
N PHE A 263 -2.02 10.81 13.49
CA PHE A 263 -1.56 9.80 12.54
C PHE A 263 -1.38 10.39 11.13
N GLY A 264 -2.36 11.15 10.64
CA GLY A 264 -2.27 11.84 9.35
C GLY A 264 -1.11 12.84 9.29
N LEU A 265 -0.85 13.58 10.38
CA LEU A 265 0.29 14.48 10.47
C LEU A 265 1.64 13.74 10.41
N GLY A 266 1.73 12.57 11.06
CA GLY A 266 2.88 11.68 10.99
C GLY A 266 3.14 11.18 9.56
N ALA A 267 2.10 10.71 8.88
CA ALA A 267 2.17 10.24 7.50
C ALA A 267 2.60 11.37 6.53
N ALA A 268 2.06 12.59 6.69
CA ALA A 268 2.46 13.75 5.89
C ALA A 268 3.93 14.16 6.13
N ARG A 269 4.46 13.99 7.34
CA ARG A 269 5.89 14.23 7.65
C ARG A 269 6.79 13.21 6.95
N ASN A 270 6.46 11.93 7.01
CA ASN A 270 7.23 10.87 6.36
C ASN A 270 7.32 11.11 4.85
N GLN A 271 6.23 11.52 4.20
CA GLN A 271 6.21 11.84 2.77
C GLN A 271 7.18 13.01 2.44
N THR A 272 7.25 14.03 3.30
CA THR A 272 8.15 15.16 3.11
C THR A 272 9.63 14.76 3.25
N GLN A 273 9.94 13.88 4.19
CA GLN A 273 11.30 13.37 4.38
C GLN A 273 11.77 12.54 3.18
N LEU A 274 10.90 11.69 2.64
CA LEU A 274 11.19 10.93 1.41
C LEU A 274 11.49 11.85 0.22
N LEU A 275 10.72 12.93 0.06
CA LEU A 275 10.97 13.92 -0.99
C LEU A 275 12.30 14.67 -0.80
N ALA A 276 12.63 15.05 0.42
CA ALA A 276 13.91 15.69 0.74
C ALA A 276 15.08 14.74 0.44
N LEU A 277 14.96 13.47 0.81
CA LEU A 277 15.96 12.45 0.50
C LEU A 277 16.11 12.25 -1.01
N GLN A 278 15.00 12.12 -1.74
CA GLN A 278 15.05 11.99 -3.21
C GLN A 278 15.68 13.21 -3.89
N ALA A 279 15.41 14.42 -3.39
CA ALA A 279 16.02 15.64 -3.90
C ALA A 279 17.54 15.64 -3.65
N ALA A 280 17.98 15.29 -2.44
CA ALA A 280 19.40 15.20 -2.09
C ALA A 280 20.13 14.13 -2.94
N LEU A 281 19.49 12.97 -3.18
CA LEU A 281 20.08 11.91 -4.00
C LEU A 281 20.18 12.29 -5.48
N ARG A 282 19.29 13.15 -5.99
CA ARG A 282 19.38 13.63 -7.39
C ARG A 282 20.58 14.54 -7.67
N GLU A 283 21.07 15.24 -6.65
CA GLU A 283 22.25 16.10 -6.75
C GLU A 283 23.57 15.32 -6.69
N LEU A 284 23.53 14.05 -6.20
CA LEU A 284 24.71 13.19 -6.14
C LEU A 284 25.02 12.58 -7.51
N THR A 285 26.23 12.83 -7.99
CA THR A 285 26.76 12.15 -9.17
C THR A 285 27.46 10.83 -8.78
N VAL A 286 27.57 9.89 -9.69
CA VAL A 286 28.35 8.64 -9.49
C VAL A 286 29.78 8.96 -9.05
N LYS A 287 30.33 10.10 -9.49
CA LYS A 287 31.66 10.58 -9.14
C LYS A 287 31.77 11.00 -7.68
N ASP A 288 30.68 11.51 -7.08
CA ASP A 288 30.64 11.91 -5.67
C ASP A 288 30.45 10.70 -4.74
N ALA A 289 29.72 9.68 -5.23
CA ALA A 289 29.51 8.41 -4.53
C ALA A 289 30.68 7.44 -4.64
N ALA A 290 31.56 7.61 -5.66
CA ALA A 290 32.70 6.74 -5.85
C ALA A 290 33.79 7.09 -4.83
N GLN A 291 34.13 6.12 -3.97
CA GLN A 291 35.30 6.24 -3.09
C GLN A 291 36.59 6.36 -3.93
N ARG A 292 37.25 7.51 -3.88
CA ARG A 292 38.50 7.78 -4.61
C ARG A 292 39.74 7.13 -3.98
N ARG A 293 39.59 6.42 -2.85
CA ARG A 293 40.71 5.73 -2.19
C ARG A 293 40.74 4.27 -2.65
N PHE A 294 41.52 4.02 -3.69
CA PHE A 294 41.93 2.66 -4.05
C PHE A 294 43.21 2.33 -3.29
N ARG A 295 43.25 1.23 -2.55
CA ARG A 295 44.53 0.59 -2.23
C ARG A 295 44.91 -0.27 -3.42
N VAL A 296 45.89 0.17 -4.18
CA VAL A 296 46.55 -0.67 -5.19
C VAL A 296 47.42 -1.68 -4.39
N LEU A 297 47.01 -2.92 -4.41
CA LEU A 297 47.88 -4.00 -3.94
C LEU A 297 48.89 -4.30 -5.05
N GLU A 298 50.19 -4.21 -4.75
CA GLU A 298 51.23 -4.68 -5.67
C GLU A 298 51.05 -6.17 -5.90
N SER A 299 51.19 -6.61 -7.15
CA SER A 299 51.00 -8.01 -7.56
C SER A 299 51.96 -8.99 -6.87
N SER A 300 52.97 -8.46 -6.20
CA SER A 300 53.99 -9.20 -5.44
C SER A 300 53.65 -9.36 -3.94
N ALA A 301 52.57 -8.76 -3.43
CA ALA A 301 52.15 -8.94 -2.04
C ALA A 301 51.62 -10.36 -1.83
N SER A 302 52.36 -11.21 -1.13
CA SER A 302 51.88 -12.51 -0.66
C SER A 302 50.80 -12.26 0.42
N LEU A 303 49.72 -12.99 0.35
CA LEU A 303 48.64 -13.06 1.38
C LEU A 303 49.14 -13.77 2.63
#